data_0e9eb45566bd679f3d11e05f6cb6c604
#
_entry.id   0e9eb45566bd679f3d11e05f6cb6c604
#
_cell.length_a   1.000
_cell.length_b   1.000
_cell.length_c   1.000
_cell.angle_alpha   90.00
_cell.angle_beta   90.00
_cell.angle_gamma   90.00
#
_symmetry.space_group_name_H-M   'P 1'
#
loop_
_entity.id
_entity.type
_entity.pdbx_description
1 polymer ?
#
loop_
_entity_poly.entity_id
_entity_poly.type
_entity_poly.pdbx_seq_one_letter_code
_entity_poly.pdbx_strand_id
1 'polypeptide(L)'
;DPQKRLQFIQETIQTYGIHHIHTGRNSQWFEEHRSAIEPTGATLTTGATGVDWLTLADEKVTFAQFMEQKGLPVVPSWRVNTLAELKTHLAAPPFTDSPVCVKPVTGIYGMGFWRFDDSASPMAVFNHPEHRLVSPQQYIAAASAAESFKPLVLMPYLPGPEFSVDILADKGEILAAVGRRKEGAIQYLVNEGSAWELACDCARVMKADGLVNVQTRNDVNGNPVLLETNMRPSGGVGYTLHSGVNLPGLFAAFKLGLMSEDMVRQSAKNTFSPVAVRSITDVIAYPESLSNLLN
;
A
#
# COMPACT_ATOMS: atom_id res chain seq x y z
N ASP A 1 5.62 3.98 25.95
CA ASP A 1 6.64 3.11 26.56
C ASP A 1 6.51 1.69 25.95
N PRO A 2 7.54 1.20 25.24
CA PRO A 2 7.52 -0.11 24.58
C PRO A 2 7.28 -1.28 25.54
N GLN A 3 7.83 -1.21 26.76
CA GLN A 3 7.66 -2.27 27.76
C GLN A 3 6.21 -2.36 28.26
N LYS A 4 5.58 -1.23 28.53
CA LYS A 4 4.17 -1.19 28.92
C LYS A 4 3.26 -1.70 27.81
N ARG A 5 3.60 -1.42 26.55
CA ARG A 5 2.86 -1.93 25.39
C ARG A 5 2.96 -3.46 25.30
N LEU A 6 4.15 -4.01 25.45
CA LEU A 6 4.36 -5.46 25.43
C LEU A 6 3.57 -6.15 26.55
N GLN A 7 3.71 -5.65 27.77
CA GLN A 7 2.96 -6.18 28.94
C GLN A 7 1.45 -6.15 28.69
N PHE A 8 0.90 -5.03 28.21
CA PHE A 8 -0.52 -4.90 27.90
C PHE A 8 -0.99 -5.94 26.88
N ILE A 9 -0.20 -6.20 25.83
CA ILE A 9 -0.51 -7.21 24.81
C ILE A 9 -0.52 -8.61 25.43
N GLN A 10 0.50 -8.95 26.23
CA GLN A 10 0.59 -10.24 26.90
C GLN A 10 -0.57 -10.48 27.85
N GLU A 11 -0.91 -9.50 28.70
CA GLU A 11 -2.07 -9.54 29.58
C GLU A 11 -3.38 -9.70 28.81
N THR A 12 -3.53 -9.00 27.68
CA THR A 12 -4.73 -9.11 26.82
C THR A 12 -4.86 -10.51 26.23
N ILE A 13 -3.77 -11.09 25.73
CA ILE A 13 -3.76 -12.47 25.21
C ILE A 13 -4.26 -13.43 26.28
N GLN A 14 -3.71 -13.36 27.48
CA GLN A 14 -4.05 -14.26 28.58
C GLN A 14 -5.48 -14.05 29.09
N THR A 15 -5.89 -12.79 29.25
CA THR A 15 -7.21 -12.44 29.80
C THR A 15 -8.36 -12.86 28.89
N TYR A 16 -8.17 -12.71 27.57
CA TYR A 16 -9.24 -12.96 26.59
C TYR A 16 -9.05 -14.25 25.79
N GLY A 17 -8.00 -15.03 26.06
CA GLY A 17 -7.73 -16.26 25.32
C GLY A 17 -7.49 -16.00 23.84
N ILE A 18 -6.69 -15.00 23.48
CA ILE A 18 -6.41 -14.66 22.10
C ILE A 18 -5.48 -15.72 21.49
N HIS A 19 -5.93 -16.34 20.41
CA HIS A 19 -5.15 -17.37 19.70
C HIS A 19 -4.38 -16.83 18.49
N HIS A 20 -4.83 -15.70 17.91
CA HIS A 20 -4.21 -15.15 16.72
C HIS A 20 -4.25 -13.64 16.71
N ILE A 21 -3.13 -13.02 16.32
CA ILE A 21 -3.01 -11.57 16.15
C ILE A 21 -2.61 -11.29 14.70
N HIS A 22 -3.46 -10.56 13.98
CA HIS A 22 -3.10 -9.96 12.71
C HIS A 22 -2.76 -8.50 12.93
N THR A 23 -1.56 -8.10 12.55
CA THR A 23 -1.11 -6.73 12.72
C THR A 23 -1.55 -5.88 11.53
N GLY A 24 -1.85 -4.61 11.81
CA GLY A 24 -2.05 -3.61 10.78
C GLY A 24 -0.79 -2.78 10.58
N ARG A 25 -0.84 -1.50 10.93
CA ARG A 25 0.35 -0.65 11.05
C ARG A 25 1.21 -1.09 12.23
N ASN A 26 2.47 -0.76 12.22
CA ASN A 26 3.46 -1.15 13.24
C ASN A 26 3.81 -2.67 13.22
N SER A 27 3.60 -3.36 12.12
CA SER A 27 3.98 -4.77 11.96
C SER A 27 5.44 -5.02 12.33
N GLN A 28 6.34 -4.10 11.99
CA GLN A 28 7.76 -4.18 12.34
C GLN A 28 7.97 -4.30 13.86
N TRP A 29 7.31 -3.46 14.66
CA TRP A 29 7.41 -3.54 16.12
C TRP A 29 6.94 -4.90 16.66
N PHE A 30 5.85 -5.44 16.11
CA PHE A 30 5.36 -6.76 16.49
C PHE A 30 6.34 -7.86 16.09
N GLU A 31 6.95 -7.75 14.92
CA GLU A 31 7.94 -8.69 14.44
C GLU A 31 9.20 -8.70 15.33
N GLU A 32 9.68 -7.54 15.72
CA GLU A 32 10.80 -7.37 16.67
C GLU A 32 10.50 -7.99 18.04
N HIS A 33 9.23 -8.06 18.44
CA HIS A 33 8.79 -8.61 19.73
C HIS A 33 8.12 -9.98 19.62
N ARG A 34 8.17 -10.61 18.46
CA ARG A 34 7.54 -11.92 18.20
C ARG A 34 7.93 -12.97 19.25
N SER A 35 9.21 -13.08 19.55
CA SER A 35 9.74 -14.03 20.53
C SER A 35 9.25 -13.83 21.97
N ALA A 36 8.76 -12.62 22.28
CA ALA A 36 8.18 -12.32 23.59
C ALA A 36 6.64 -12.45 23.58
N ILE A 37 6.00 -12.34 22.43
CA ILE A 37 4.53 -12.39 22.31
C ILE A 37 4.02 -13.81 22.09
N GLU A 38 4.57 -14.57 21.13
CA GLU A 38 4.06 -15.89 20.77
C GLU A 38 4.09 -16.93 21.92
N PRO A 39 5.08 -16.93 22.82
CA PRO A 39 5.06 -17.83 23.98
C PRO A 39 3.88 -17.61 24.94
N THR A 40 3.16 -16.47 24.84
CA THR A 40 1.96 -16.23 25.66
C THR A 40 0.70 -16.92 25.15
N GLY A 41 0.78 -17.62 23.98
CA GLY A 41 -0.29 -18.47 23.45
C GLY A 41 -0.94 -17.97 22.15
N ALA A 42 -0.53 -16.81 21.62
CA ALA A 42 -1.05 -16.28 20.38
C ALA A 42 0.00 -16.32 19.26
N THR A 43 -0.39 -16.74 18.05
CA THR A 43 0.44 -16.61 16.84
C THR A 43 0.33 -15.24 16.22
N LEU A 44 1.42 -14.73 15.64
CA LEU A 44 1.47 -13.44 14.95
C LEU A 44 1.44 -13.60 13.44
N THR A 45 0.64 -12.79 12.77
CA THR A 45 0.72 -12.53 11.33
C THR A 45 1.00 -11.05 11.10
N THR A 46 2.16 -10.74 10.54
CA THR A 46 2.73 -9.39 10.43
C THR A 46 2.86 -8.89 8.99
N GLY A 47 2.35 -9.66 8.02
CA GLY A 47 2.48 -9.39 6.59
C GLY A 47 3.62 -10.16 5.92
N ALA A 48 4.73 -10.39 6.63
CA ALA A 48 5.79 -11.33 6.32
C ALA A 48 6.57 -11.64 7.59
N THR A 49 7.18 -12.83 7.67
CA THR A 49 8.01 -13.19 8.81
C THR A 49 9.42 -12.64 8.62
N GLY A 50 9.85 -11.76 9.52
CA GLY A 50 11.16 -11.12 9.51
C GLY A 50 11.09 -9.62 9.23
N VAL A 51 11.80 -8.85 10.05
CA VAL A 51 11.84 -7.37 9.97
C VAL A 51 12.35 -6.87 8.61
N ASP A 52 13.29 -7.58 8.00
CA ASP A 52 13.90 -7.20 6.73
C ASP A 52 12.87 -7.06 5.59
N TRP A 53 11.88 -7.95 5.53
CA TRP A 53 10.81 -7.87 4.54
C TRP A 53 9.92 -6.64 4.73
N LEU A 54 9.63 -6.29 5.99
CA LEU A 54 8.82 -5.13 6.34
C LEU A 54 9.57 -3.84 6.04
N THR A 55 10.86 -3.79 6.36
CA THR A 55 11.74 -2.67 6.03
C THR A 55 11.88 -2.47 4.52
N LEU A 56 12.06 -3.56 3.77
CA LEU A 56 12.12 -3.53 2.31
C LEU A 56 10.84 -2.97 1.70
N ALA A 57 9.67 -3.37 2.22
CA ALA A 57 8.38 -2.90 1.74
C ALA A 57 8.18 -1.38 1.94
N ASP A 58 8.72 -0.82 3.01
CA ASP A 58 8.53 0.59 3.37
C ASP A 58 9.45 1.54 2.58
N GLU A 59 10.56 1.04 2.02
CA GLU A 59 11.54 1.86 1.29
C GLU A 59 11.40 1.66 -0.23
N LYS A 60 10.80 2.63 -0.90
CA LYS A 60 10.34 2.52 -2.28
C LYS A 60 11.43 2.27 -3.32
N VAL A 61 12.62 2.86 -3.12
CA VAL A 61 13.73 2.72 -4.08
C VAL A 61 14.39 1.34 -3.94
N THR A 62 14.65 0.92 -2.71
CA THR A 62 15.23 -0.40 -2.42
C THR A 62 14.25 -1.51 -2.83
N PHE A 63 12.96 -1.31 -2.59
CA PHE A 63 11.91 -2.22 -3.05
C PHE A 63 11.92 -2.36 -4.58
N ALA A 64 11.95 -1.24 -5.32
CA ALA A 64 11.98 -1.28 -6.78
C ALA A 64 13.24 -2.00 -7.29
N GLN A 65 14.42 -1.67 -6.76
CA GLN A 65 15.67 -2.34 -7.13
C GLN A 65 15.65 -3.84 -6.84
N PHE A 66 15.11 -4.24 -5.70
CA PHE A 66 14.99 -5.64 -5.34
C PHE A 66 14.04 -6.40 -6.28
N MET A 67 12.87 -5.83 -6.58
CA MET A 67 11.91 -6.44 -7.51
C MET A 67 12.45 -6.54 -8.93
N GLU A 68 13.16 -5.51 -9.41
CA GLU A 68 13.85 -5.54 -10.71
C GLU A 68 14.87 -6.69 -10.77
N GLN A 69 15.68 -6.88 -9.73
CA GLN A 69 16.61 -8.02 -9.63
C GLN A 69 15.90 -9.38 -9.64
N LYS A 70 14.63 -9.43 -9.24
CA LYS A 70 13.78 -10.63 -9.33
C LYS A 70 13.08 -10.77 -10.70
N GLY A 71 13.33 -9.85 -11.63
CA GLY A 71 12.74 -9.86 -12.97
C GLY A 71 11.30 -9.35 -13.03
N LEU A 72 10.81 -8.69 -11.99
CA LEU A 72 9.47 -8.10 -12.00
C LEU A 72 9.53 -6.66 -12.53
N PRO A 73 8.56 -6.25 -13.37
CA PRO A 73 8.50 -4.89 -13.89
C PRO A 73 8.16 -3.90 -12.75
N VAL A 74 9.01 -2.90 -12.61
CA VAL A 74 8.91 -1.84 -11.60
C VAL A 74 8.89 -0.47 -12.24
N VAL A 75 8.36 0.53 -11.55
CA VAL A 75 8.55 1.91 -11.96
C VAL A 75 10.02 2.30 -11.74
N PRO A 76 10.73 2.78 -12.77
CA PRO A 76 12.09 3.28 -12.61
C PRO A 76 12.13 4.36 -11.53
N SER A 77 13.03 4.22 -10.58
CA SER A 77 13.05 5.05 -9.37
C SER A 77 14.46 5.49 -9.01
N TRP A 78 14.65 6.80 -8.88
CA TRP A 78 15.93 7.40 -8.47
C TRP A 78 15.77 8.07 -7.12
N ARG A 79 16.66 7.75 -6.20
CA ARG A 79 16.73 8.43 -4.92
C ARG A 79 17.40 9.80 -5.10
N VAL A 80 16.79 10.82 -4.52
CA VAL A 80 17.28 12.20 -4.48
C VAL A 80 17.39 12.60 -3.03
N ASN A 81 18.61 12.77 -2.54
CA ASN A 81 18.87 13.06 -1.12
C ASN A 81 19.08 14.55 -0.84
N THR A 82 19.37 15.32 -1.87
CA THR A 82 19.67 16.75 -1.74
C THR A 82 18.94 17.57 -2.80
N LEU A 83 18.75 18.86 -2.48
CA LEU A 83 18.20 19.81 -3.42
C LEU A 83 19.10 20.01 -4.67
N ALA A 84 20.43 19.86 -4.53
CA ALA A 84 21.35 19.93 -5.65
C ALA A 84 21.14 18.75 -6.63
N GLU A 85 20.99 17.52 -6.12
CA GLU A 85 20.65 16.35 -6.91
C GLU A 85 19.31 16.54 -7.63
N LEU A 86 18.29 17.06 -6.93
CA LEU A 86 16.98 17.33 -7.54
C LEU A 86 17.12 18.29 -8.75
N LYS A 87 17.85 19.40 -8.57
CA LYS A 87 18.09 20.37 -9.64
C LYS A 87 18.80 19.73 -10.83
N THR A 88 19.80 18.89 -10.60
CA THR A 88 20.53 18.17 -11.64
C THR A 88 19.61 17.24 -12.42
N HIS A 89 18.81 16.43 -11.73
CA HIS A 89 17.88 15.51 -12.40
C HIS A 89 16.73 16.22 -13.13
N LEU A 90 16.26 17.36 -12.63
CA LEU A 90 15.24 18.14 -13.35
C LEU A 90 15.79 18.82 -14.60
N ALA A 91 17.08 19.22 -14.61
CA ALA A 91 17.74 19.76 -15.78
C ALA A 91 18.04 18.71 -16.85
N ALA A 92 18.30 17.45 -16.46
CA ALA A 92 18.55 16.33 -17.34
C ALA A 92 17.89 15.07 -16.76
N PRO A 93 16.58 14.88 -16.96
CA PRO A 93 15.87 13.74 -16.43
C PRO A 93 16.45 12.42 -16.96
N PRO A 94 16.55 11.38 -16.11
CA PRO A 94 17.08 10.07 -16.52
C PRO A 94 16.13 9.28 -17.42
N PHE A 95 14.98 9.83 -17.77
CA PHE A 95 13.98 9.30 -18.69
C PHE A 95 13.31 10.44 -19.46
N THR A 96 12.87 10.19 -20.68
CA THR A 96 12.35 11.20 -21.62
C THR A 96 10.89 10.99 -22.01
N ASP A 97 10.36 9.79 -21.80
CA ASP A 97 9.08 9.36 -22.38
C ASP A 97 7.86 9.75 -21.54
N SER A 98 8.07 10.36 -20.36
CA SER A 98 7.01 10.76 -19.46
C SER A 98 7.41 11.99 -18.65
N PRO A 99 6.44 12.82 -18.22
CA PRO A 99 6.69 13.86 -17.24
C PRO A 99 7.34 13.30 -15.97
N VAL A 100 8.20 14.10 -15.36
CA VAL A 100 8.84 13.74 -14.09
C VAL A 100 7.86 13.94 -12.95
N CYS A 101 7.86 13.02 -11.99
CA CYS A 101 7.20 13.22 -10.72
C CYS A 101 8.09 12.84 -9.53
N VAL A 102 7.76 13.37 -8.38
CA VAL A 102 8.45 13.09 -7.12
C VAL A 102 7.47 12.68 -6.03
N LYS A 103 7.94 11.87 -5.10
CA LYS A 103 7.26 11.55 -3.85
C LYS A 103 8.30 11.32 -2.75
N PRO A 104 7.97 11.44 -1.45
CA PRO A 104 8.87 11.03 -0.39
C PRO A 104 9.28 9.56 -0.49
N VAL A 105 10.54 9.25 -0.18
CA VAL A 105 11.05 7.87 -0.15
C VAL A 105 10.20 7.00 0.77
N THR A 106 9.90 7.51 1.96
CA THR A 106 8.97 6.90 2.92
C THR A 106 7.74 7.77 3.07
N GLY A 107 6.58 7.17 3.22
CA GLY A 107 5.31 7.90 3.37
C GLY A 107 4.12 7.10 2.88
N ILE A 108 2.93 7.57 3.23
CA ILE A 108 1.65 6.90 2.98
C ILE A 108 0.67 7.84 2.29
N TYR A 109 -0.37 7.28 1.67
CA TYR A 109 -1.50 8.01 1.05
C TYR A 109 -1.12 8.99 -0.07
N GLY A 110 0.01 8.78 -0.76
CA GLY A 110 0.45 9.69 -1.82
C GLY A 110 0.77 11.10 -1.34
N MET A 111 0.92 11.32 -0.01
CA MET A 111 1.33 12.61 0.52
C MET A 111 2.69 13.00 -0.03
N GLY A 112 2.83 14.25 -0.47
CA GLY A 112 4.07 14.78 -1.06
C GLY A 112 4.34 14.32 -2.49
N PHE A 113 3.39 13.62 -3.15
CA PHE A 113 3.47 13.37 -4.60
C PHE A 113 3.21 14.66 -5.37
N TRP A 114 4.09 14.97 -6.32
CA TRP A 114 3.95 16.08 -7.26
C TRP A 114 4.42 15.67 -8.65
N ARG A 115 3.67 16.06 -9.67
CA ARG A 115 4.06 15.96 -11.07
C ARG A 115 4.58 17.32 -11.53
N PHE A 116 5.73 17.33 -12.16
CA PHE A 116 6.31 18.53 -12.73
C PHE A 116 5.72 18.85 -14.11
N ASP A 117 5.44 20.12 -14.33
CA ASP A 117 4.94 20.66 -15.58
C ASP A 117 5.43 22.11 -15.70
N ASP A 118 6.27 22.38 -16.70
CA ASP A 118 6.85 23.72 -16.92
C ASP A 118 5.79 24.76 -17.25
N SER A 119 4.64 24.36 -17.76
CA SER A 119 3.51 25.22 -18.09
C SER A 119 2.54 25.47 -16.91
N ALA A 120 2.76 24.80 -15.77
CA ALA A 120 1.88 24.91 -14.62
C ALA A 120 1.87 26.33 -14.06
N SER A 121 0.67 26.91 -13.95
CA SER A 121 0.51 28.21 -13.29
C SER A 121 0.96 28.12 -11.81
N PRO A 122 1.67 29.14 -11.31
CA PRO A 122 2.05 29.18 -9.88
C PRO A 122 0.86 29.05 -8.93
N MET A 123 -0.34 29.44 -9.36
CA MET A 123 -1.57 29.33 -8.57
C MET A 123 -2.24 27.94 -8.67
N ALA A 124 -1.77 27.05 -9.57
CA ALA A 124 -2.38 25.74 -9.75
C ALA A 124 -2.36 24.88 -8.46
N VAL A 125 -1.28 24.94 -7.70
CA VAL A 125 -1.12 24.24 -6.41
C VAL A 125 -2.16 24.67 -5.35
N PHE A 126 -2.67 25.89 -5.46
CA PHE A 126 -3.66 26.44 -4.52
C PHE A 126 -5.10 26.28 -5.02
N ASN A 127 -5.31 26.47 -6.34
CA ASN A 127 -6.64 26.41 -6.96
C ASN A 127 -7.10 24.97 -7.20
N HIS A 128 -6.16 24.07 -7.50
CA HIS A 128 -6.43 22.68 -7.86
C HIS A 128 -5.39 21.73 -7.21
N PRO A 129 -5.31 21.69 -5.87
CA PRO A 129 -4.32 20.88 -5.16
C PRO A 129 -4.43 19.37 -5.46
N GLU A 130 -5.64 18.92 -5.85
CA GLU A 130 -5.94 17.54 -6.23
C GLU A 130 -5.23 17.09 -7.52
N HIS A 131 -4.90 18.04 -8.43
CA HIS A 131 -4.17 17.71 -9.66
C HIS A 131 -2.71 17.38 -9.41
N ARG A 132 -2.16 17.78 -8.25
CA ARG A 132 -0.78 17.52 -7.87
C ARG A 132 0.24 18.00 -8.91
N LEU A 133 -0.04 19.14 -9.55
CA LEU A 133 0.80 19.78 -10.55
C LEU A 133 1.57 20.96 -9.95
N VAL A 134 2.84 21.08 -10.32
CA VAL A 134 3.70 22.19 -9.89
C VAL A 134 4.79 22.44 -10.93
N SER A 135 5.19 23.69 -11.14
CA SER A 135 6.37 23.96 -11.96
C SER A 135 7.65 23.59 -11.20
N PRO A 136 8.70 23.10 -11.92
CA PRO A 136 10.00 22.79 -11.30
C PRO A 136 10.55 23.99 -10.51
N GLN A 137 10.43 25.20 -11.04
CA GLN A 137 10.92 26.42 -10.39
C GLN A 137 10.22 26.69 -9.07
N GLN A 138 8.89 26.55 -9.03
CA GLN A 138 8.13 26.75 -7.81
C GLN A 138 8.45 25.70 -6.74
N TYR A 139 8.57 24.44 -7.14
CA TYR A 139 8.95 23.36 -6.21
C TYR A 139 10.33 23.57 -5.64
N ILE A 140 11.32 23.92 -6.50
CA ILE A 140 12.70 24.22 -6.08
C ILE A 140 12.73 25.43 -5.12
N ALA A 141 11.96 26.49 -5.41
CA ALA A 141 11.89 27.66 -4.55
C ALA A 141 11.35 27.29 -3.14
N ALA A 142 10.26 26.54 -3.10
CA ALA A 142 9.69 26.06 -1.84
C ALA A 142 10.66 25.14 -1.07
N ALA A 143 11.30 24.19 -1.76
CA ALA A 143 12.28 23.30 -1.16
C ALA A 143 13.54 24.02 -0.67
N SER A 144 13.94 25.11 -1.34
CA SER A 144 15.08 25.94 -0.94
C SER A 144 14.80 26.76 0.33
N ALA A 145 13.53 27.10 0.58
CA ALA A 145 13.10 27.87 1.76
C ALA A 145 12.81 26.95 2.97
N ALA A 146 12.78 25.63 2.77
CA ALA A 146 12.51 24.69 3.84
C ALA A 146 13.74 24.50 4.74
N GLU A 147 13.52 24.28 6.04
CA GLU A 147 14.58 24.05 7.03
C GLU A 147 15.44 22.81 6.71
N SER A 148 14.85 21.81 6.05
CA SER A 148 15.56 20.59 5.67
C SER A 148 14.98 19.99 4.40
N PHE A 149 15.83 19.34 3.62
CA PHE A 149 15.43 18.56 2.45
C PHE A 149 15.21 17.10 2.86
N LYS A 150 14.01 16.59 2.66
CA LYS A 150 13.70 15.16 2.88
C LYS A 150 13.98 14.37 1.61
N PRO A 151 14.60 13.17 1.71
CA PRO A 151 14.83 12.33 0.55
C PRO A 151 13.56 12.04 -0.25
N LEU A 152 13.68 12.17 -1.57
CA LEU A 152 12.61 11.95 -2.53
C LEU A 152 12.92 10.77 -3.44
N VAL A 153 11.87 10.17 -3.98
CA VAL A 153 11.92 9.31 -5.17
C VAL A 153 11.55 10.18 -6.37
N LEU A 154 12.42 10.23 -7.35
CA LEU A 154 12.14 10.79 -8.68
C LEU A 154 11.81 9.63 -9.62
N MET A 155 10.73 9.76 -10.38
CA MET A 155 10.20 8.69 -11.23
C MET A 155 9.41 9.25 -12.41
N PRO A 156 9.22 8.49 -13.52
CA PRO A 156 8.30 8.87 -14.58
C PRO A 156 6.85 8.89 -14.06
N TYR A 157 6.06 9.80 -14.59
CA TYR A 157 4.62 9.78 -14.37
C TYR A 157 3.97 8.63 -15.13
N LEU A 158 3.16 7.84 -14.46
CA LEU A 158 2.45 6.72 -15.05
C LEU A 158 0.98 7.14 -15.30
N PRO A 159 0.55 7.26 -16.57
CA PRO A 159 -0.78 7.78 -16.91
C PRO A 159 -1.89 6.76 -16.77
N GLY A 160 -1.55 5.46 -16.80
CA GLY A 160 -2.54 4.40 -16.83
C GLY A 160 -3.27 4.19 -15.49
N PRO A 161 -4.28 3.30 -15.48
CA PRO A 161 -5.04 3.04 -14.27
C PRO A 161 -4.16 2.45 -13.18
N GLU A 162 -4.48 2.81 -11.93
CA GLU A 162 -3.91 2.21 -10.73
C GLU A 162 -4.73 0.99 -10.33
N PHE A 163 -4.03 -0.10 -10.03
CA PHE A 163 -4.61 -1.26 -9.38
C PHE A 163 -4.08 -1.37 -7.96
N SER A 164 -4.98 -1.66 -7.04
CA SER A 164 -4.67 -1.95 -5.65
C SER A 164 -5.16 -3.36 -5.38
N VAL A 165 -4.26 -4.33 -5.34
CA VAL A 165 -4.60 -5.75 -5.19
C VAL A 165 -4.49 -6.14 -3.74
N ASP A 166 -5.62 -6.49 -3.13
CA ASP A 166 -5.68 -7.02 -1.78
C ASP A 166 -5.54 -8.54 -1.85
N ILE A 167 -4.62 -9.09 -1.08
CA ILE A 167 -4.15 -10.46 -1.18
C ILE A 167 -4.20 -11.11 0.20
N LEU A 168 -4.73 -12.32 0.26
CA LEU A 168 -4.56 -13.26 1.35
C LEU A 168 -3.51 -14.29 0.94
N ALA A 169 -2.42 -14.35 1.69
CA ALA A 169 -1.32 -15.29 1.45
C ALA A 169 -0.94 -16.04 2.72
N ASP A 170 -0.29 -17.18 2.56
CA ASP A 170 0.38 -17.91 3.62
C ASP A 170 1.83 -18.20 3.20
N LYS A 171 2.79 -17.52 3.83
CA LYS A 171 4.25 -17.65 3.58
C LYS A 171 4.65 -17.58 2.10
N GLY A 172 3.98 -16.71 1.34
CA GLY A 172 4.19 -16.51 -0.10
C GLY A 172 3.22 -17.28 -0.99
N GLU A 173 2.47 -18.24 -0.48
CA GLU A 173 1.43 -18.92 -1.25
C GLU A 173 0.16 -18.09 -1.29
N ILE A 174 -0.32 -17.76 -2.49
CA ILE A 174 -1.53 -16.95 -2.68
C ILE A 174 -2.76 -17.82 -2.48
N LEU A 175 -3.58 -17.49 -1.50
CA LEU A 175 -4.82 -18.20 -1.20
C LEU A 175 -6.04 -17.51 -1.84
N ALA A 176 -6.07 -16.19 -1.83
CA ALA A 176 -7.11 -15.40 -2.49
C ALA A 176 -6.58 -13.99 -2.81
N ALA A 177 -7.06 -13.39 -3.89
CA ALA A 177 -6.70 -12.02 -4.22
C ALA A 177 -7.83 -11.33 -5.01
N VAL A 178 -8.07 -10.06 -4.70
CA VAL A 178 -9.03 -9.20 -5.41
C VAL A 178 -8.36 -7.89 -5.76
N GLY A 179 -8.30 -7.59 -7.06
CA GLY A 179 -7.80 -6.33 -7.58
C GLY A 179 -8.90 -5.26 -7.61
N ARG A 180 -8.54 -4.04 -7.27
CA ARG A 180 -9.37 -2.84 -7.38
C ARG A 180 -8.75 -1.90 -8.40
N ARG A 181 -9.23 -1.93 -9.64
CA ARG A 181 -8.84 -0.98 -10.69
C ARG A 181 -9.54 0.35 -10.44
N LYS A 182 -8.78 1.40 -10.24
CA LYS A 182 -9.30 2.71 -9.85
C LYS A 182 -9.47 3.61 -11.07
N GLU A 183 -10.68 4.12 -11.26
CA GLU A 183 -11.03 5.11 -12.28
C GLU A 183 -11.84 6.24 -11.64
N GLY A 184 -11.17 7.35 -11.29
CA GLY A 184 -11.80 8.42 -10.55
C GLY A 184 -12.39 7.93 -9.22
N ALA A 185 -13.68 8.12 -9.02
CA ALA A 185 -14.40 7.70 -7.81
C ALA A 185 -14.90 6.24 -7.86
N ILE A 186 -14.68 5.53 -8.98
CA ILE A 186 -15.17 4.16 -9.18
C ILE A 186 -13.99 3.20 -9.06
N GLN A 187 -14.23 2.05 -8.44
CA GLN A 187 -13.30 0.94 -8.37
C GLN A 187 -13.95 -0.29 -8.99
N TYR A 188 -13.31 -0.86 -10.01
CA TYR A 188 -13.75 -2.10 -10.64
C TYR A 188 -13.01 -3.26 -9.97
N LEU A 189 -13.76 -4.22 -9.44
CA LEU A 189 -13.19 -5.39 -8.79
C LEU A 189 -12.91 -6.47 -9.82
N VAL A 190 -11.68 -6.99 -9.81
CA VAL A 190 -11.15 -7.98 -10.75
C VAL A 190 -10.38 -9.06 -10.02
N ASN A 191 -10.30 -10.28 -10.58
CA ASN A 191 -9.50 -11.39 -10.04
C ASN A 191 -8.57 -12.02 -11.08
N GLU A 192 -8.30 -11.30 -12.15
CA GLU A 192 -7.41 -11.72 -13.24
C GLU A 192 -6.80 -10.53 -13.97
N GLY A 193 -5.90 -10.79 -14.90
CA GLY A 193 -5.23 -9.81 -15.74
C GLY A 193 -3.82 -9.47 -15.25
N SER A 194 -3.02 -8.91 -16.16
CA SER A 194 -1.57 -8.72 -15.98
C SER A 194 -1.19 -7.89 -14.73
N ALA A 195 -1.98 -6.88 -14.38
CA ALA A 195 -1.75 -6.09 -13.17
C ALA A 195 -2.03 -6.90 -11.88
N TRP A 196 -3.04 -7.75 -11.91
CA TRP A 196 -3.38 -8.65 -10.81
C TRP A 196 -2.32 -9.75 -10.66
N GLU A 197 -1.88 -10.35 -11.77
CA GLU A 197 -0.82 -11.38 -11.80
C GLU A 197 0.50 -10.82 -11.27
N LEU A 198 0.92 -9.65 -11.75
CA LEU A 198 2.12 -8.97 -11.26
C LEU A 198 2.08 -8.72 -9.76
N ALA A 199 0.94 -8.31 -9.23
CA ALA A 199 0.77 -8.09 -7.79
C ALA A 199 0.89 -9.40 -7.00
N CYS A 200 0.32 -10.50 -7.50
CA CYS A 200 0.46 -11.83 -6.90
C CYS A 200 1.91 -12.31 -6.93
N ASP A 201 2.63 -12.10 -8.03
CA ASP A 201 4.06 -12.46 -8.14
C ASP A 201 4.92 -11.66 -7.17
N CYS A 202 4.64 -10.36 -7.02
CA CYS A 202 5.28 -9.53 -6.00
C CYS A 202 5.05 -10.09 -4.58
N ALA A 203 3.82 -10.45 -4.24
CA ALA A 203 3.49 -11.02 -2.93
C ALA A 203 4.21 -12.35 -2.67
N ARG A 204 4.36 -13.20 -3.70
CA ARG A 204 5.17 -14.44 -3.61
C ARG A 204 6.64 -14.14 -3.32
N VAL A 205 7.24 -13.22 -4.07
CA VAL A 205 8.64 -12.80 -3.89
C VAL A 205 8.87 -12.22 -2.50
N MET A 206 7.91 -11.43 -1.99
CA MET A 206 7.93 -10.83 -0.65
C MET A 206 7.63 -11.83 0.47
N LYS A 207 7.35 -13.09 0.16
CA LYS A 207 6.93 -14.12 1.13
C LYS A 207 5.78 -13.64 2.01
N ALA A 208 4.79 -13.02 1.37
CA ALA A 208 3.64 -12.44 2.05
C ALA A 208 2.94 -13.46 2.96
N ASP A 209 2.54 -13.04 4.17
CA ASP A 209 1.82 -13.85 5.15
C ASP A 209 0.68 -13.05 5.77
N GLY A 210 -0.54 -13.53 5.61
CA GLY A 210 -1.77 -12.87 5.99
C GLY A 210 -2.32 -11.95 4.91
N LEU A 211 -2.97 -10.87 5.33
CA LEU A 211 -3.55 -9.88 4.42
C LEU A 211 -2.50 -8.81 4.08
N VAL A 212 -2.19 -8.70 2.81
CA VAL A 212 -1.27 -7.69 2.27
C VAL A 212 -1.89 -6.96 1.10
N ASN A 213 -1.27 -5.88 0.66
CA ASN A 213 -1.73 -5.10 -0.48
C ASN A 213 -0.57 -4.72 -1.38
N VAL A 214 -0.69 -5.00 -2.67
CA VAL A 214 0.28 -4.60 -3.69
C VAL A 214 -0.36 -3.62 -4.65
N GLN A 215 0.35 -2.55 -4.97
CA GLN A 215 -0.11 -1.54 -5.91
C GLN A 215 0.71 -1.59 -7.19
N THR A 216 0.00 -1.59 -8.32
CA THR A 216 0.56 -1.47 -9.65
C THR A 216 -0.07 -0.30 -10.38
N ARG A 217 0.59 0.20 -11.40
CA ARG A 217 0.04 1.21 -12.30
C ARG A 217 0.55 1.00 -13.71
N ASN A 218 -0.28 1.24 -14.71
CA ASN A 218 0.14 1.03 -16.07
C ASN A 218 1.01 2.20 -16.57
N ASP A 219 2.07 1.87 -17.27
CA ASP A 219 2.96 2.81 -17.94
C ASP A 219 2.30 3.44 -19.20
N VAL A 220 3.05 4.22 -19.95
CA VAL A 220 2.60 4.87 -21.19
C VAL A 220 2.22 3.88 -22.31
N ASN A 221 2.71 2.66 -22.24
CA ASN A 221 2.44 1.58 -23.19
C ASN A 221 1.29 0.68 -22.74
N GLY A 222 0.71 0.96 -21.58
CA GLY A 222 -0.37 0.15 -20.99
C GLY A 222 0.10 -1.08 -20.20
N ASN A 223 1.41 -1.24 -19.99
CA ASN A 223 1.97 -2.35 -19.22
C ASN A 223 1.95 -2.04 -17.71
N PRO A 224 1.54 -2.99 -16.87
CA PRO A 224 1.57 -2.79 -15.43
C PRO A 224 3.01 -2.83 -14.89
N VAL A 225 3.32 -1.91 -13.99
CA VAL A 225 4.55 -1.89 -13.22
C VAL A 225 4.24 -1.76 -11.73
N LEU A 226 5.09 -2.33 -10.88
CA LEU A 226 4.96 -2.23 -9.43
C LEU A 226 5.23 -0.81 -8.95
N LEU A 227 4.37 -0.30 -8.08
CA LEU A 227 4.52 0.99 -7.40
C LEU A 227 5.03 0.84 -5.97
N GLU A 228 4.36 -0.01 -5.20
CA GLU A 228 4.65 -0.26 -3.79
C GLU A 228 3.93 -1.51 -3.30
N THR A 229 4.42 -2.06 -2.20
CA THR A 229 3.71 -3.08 -1.43
C THR A 229 3.48 -2.61 -0.01
N ASN A 230 2.36 -3.01 0.55
CA ASN A 230 2.03 -2.80 1.96
C ASN A 230 1.87 -4.17 2.61
N MET A 231 2.77 -4.52 3.52
CA MET A 231 2.73 -5.81 4.23
C MET A 231 1.67 -5.77 5.35
N ARG A 232 0.48 -5.36 4.98
CA ARG A 232 -0.71 -5.21 5.83
C ARG A 232 -1.96 -5.04 4.98
N PRO A 233 -3.18 -5.23 5.56
CA PRO A 233 -4.43 -4.92 4.87
C PRO A 233 -4.46 -3.44 4.44
N SER A 234 -4.97 -3.19 3.26
CA SER A 234 -5.24 -1.83 2.79
C SER A 234 -6.46 -1.23 3.49
N GLY A 235 -6.57 0.10 3.48
CA GLY A 235 -7.81 0.77 3.91
C GLY A 235 -9.03 0.43 3.05
N GLY A 236 -8.81 -0.13 1.87
CA GLY A 236 -9.86 -0.53 0.94
C GLY A 236 -10.16 -2.03 0.91
N VAL A 237 -9.55 -2.85 1.77
CA VAL A 237 -9.77 -4.30 1.77
C VAL A 237 -11.25 -4.68 1.94
N GLY A 238 -12.03 -3.87 2.66
CA GLY A 238 -13.47 -4.09 2.82
C GLY A 238 -14.28 -4.03 1.52
N TYR A 239 -13.78 -3.33 0.49
CA TYR A 239 -14.45 -3.31 -0.81
C TYR A 239 -14.47 -4.68 -1.52
N THR A 240 -13.53 -5.57 -1.20
CA THR A 240 -13.47 -6.91 -1.78
C THR A 240 -14.73 -7.71 -1.52
N LEU A 241 -15.41 -7.46 -0.40
CA LEU A 241 -16.67 -8.10 -0.04
C LEU A 241 -17.76 -7.92 -1.11
N HIS A 242 -17.76 -6.79 -1.81
CA HIS A 242 -18.75 -6.53 -2.86
C HIS A 242 -18.61 -7.44 -4.07
N SER A 243 -17.44 -8.05 -4.28
CA SER A 243 -17.25 -9.10 -5.28
C SER A 243 -17.69 -10.50 -4.80
N GLY A 244 -18.16 -10.61 -3.56
CA GLY A 244 -18.45 -11.90 -2.90
C GLY A 244 -17.25 -12.47 -2.14
N VAL A 245 -16.04 -11.94 -2.34
CA VAL A 245 -14.82 -12.44 -1.67
C VAL A 245 -14.55 -11.65 -0.40
N ASN A 246 -14.86 -12.25 0.73
CA ASN A 246 -14.57 -11.68 2.06
C ASN A 246 -13.16 -12.04 2.49
N LEU A 247 -12.13 -11.33 1.99
CA LEU A 247 -10.73 -11.62 2.34
C LEU A 247 -10.46 -11.63 3.87
N PRO A 248 -10.93 -10.65 4.67
CA PRO A 248 -10.78 -10.71 6.12
C PRO A 248 -11.46 -11.94 6.77
N GLY A 249 -12.64 -12.30 6.30
CA GLY A 249 -13.36 -13.49 6.79
C GLY A 249 -12.65 -14.79 6.42
N LEU A 250 -12.14 -14.90 5.19
CA LEU A 250 -11.35 -16.05 4.74
C LEU A 250 -10.04 -16.18 5.52
N PHE A 251 -9.37 -15.05 5.78
CA PHE A 251 -8.18 -15.02 6.64
C PHE A 251 -8.48 -15.56 8.04
N ALA A 252 -9.54 -15.06 8.68
CA ALA A 252 -9.93 -15.51 10.01
C ALA A 252 -10.28 -17.00 10.02
N ALA A 253 -11.09 -17.47 9.07
CA ALA A 253 -11.46 -18.88 8.97
C ALA A 253 -10.25 -19.79 8.75
N PHE A 254 -9.29 -19.37 7.92
CA PHE A 254 -8.03 -20.09 7.68
C PHE A 254 -7.17 -20.18 8.95
N LYS A 255 -6.88 -19.05 9.59
CA LYS A 255 -6.00 -19.02 10.77
C LYS A 255 -6.62 -19.67 12.00
N LEU A 256 -7.94 -19.75 12.08
CA LEU A 256 -8.67 -20.50 13.13
C LEU A 256 -8.83 -22.00 12.81
N GLY A 257 -8.29 -22.48 11.68
CA GLY A 257 -8.39 -23.88 11.28
C GLY A 257 -9.79 -24.32 10.83
N LEU A 258 -10.69 -23.38 10.56
CA LEU A 258 -12.06 -23.67 10.07
C LEU A 258 -12.08 -23.96 8.56
N MET A 259 -11.06 -23.51 7.82
CA MET A 259 -10.90 -23.75 6.39
C MET A 259 -9.44 -24.13 6.09
N SER A 260 -9.25 -25.13 5.23
CA SER A 260 -7.94 -25.44 4.64
C SER A 260 -7.58 -24.42 3.56
N GLU A 261 -6.34 -24.40 3.10
CA GLU A 261 -5.90 -23.55 1.98
C GLU A 261 -6.77 -23.78 0.72
N ASP A 262 -7.01 -25.04 0.38
CA ASP A 262 -7.82 -25.41 -0.79
C ASP A 262 -9.27 -24.93 -0.66
N MET A 263 -9.84 -25.02 0.53
CA MET A 263 -11.18 -24.49 0.80
C MET A 263 -11.20 -22.96 0.64
N VAL A 264 -10.18 -22.23 1.07
CA VAL A 264 -10.06 -20.78 0.88
C VAL A 264 -9.97 -20.44 -0.61
N ARG A 265 -9.06 -21.10 -1.35
CA ARG A 265 -8.90 -20.91 -2.81
C ARG A 265 -10.21 -21.18 -3.55
N GLN A 266 -10.86 -22.30 -3.25
CA GLN A 266 -12.11 -22.67 -3.89
C GLN A 266 -13.25 -21.71 -3.54
N SER A 267 -13.35 -21.29 -2.28
CA SER A 267 -14.35 -20.32 -1.85
C SER A 267 -14.18 -19.00 -2.58
N ALA A 268 -12.96 -18.42 -2.59
CA ALA A 268 -12.70 -17.17 -3.29
C ALA A 268 -13.02 -17.25 -4.79
N LYS A 269 -12.64 -18.35 -5.45
CA LYS A 269 -12.91 -18.58 -6.87
C LYS A 269 -14.42 -18.68 -7.17
N ASN A 270 -15.16 -19.40 -6.34
CA ASN A 270 -16.58 -19.67 -6.58
C ASN A 270 -17.49 -18.48 -6.25
N THR A 271 -17.07 -17.64 -5.29
CA THR A 271 -17.90 -16.50 -4.87
C THR A 271 -17.60 -15.22 -5.63
N PHE A 272 -16.45 -15.15 -6.32
CA PHE A 272 -16.08 -13.94 -7.03
C PHE A 272 -17.06 -13.61 -8.15
N SER A 273 -17.52 -12.35 -8.16
CA SER A 273 -18.29 -11.75 -9.24
C SER A 273 -17.76 -10.34 -9.52
N PRO A 274 -17.42 -10.01 -10.78
CA PRO A 274 -16.93 -8.66 -11.09
C PRO A 274 -18.01 -7.62 -10.82
N VAL A 275 -17.62 -6.53 -10.17
CA VAL A 275 -18.51 -5.44 -9.78
C VAL A 275 -17.78 -4.11 -9.80
N ALA A 276 -18.51 -3.03 -10.06
CA ALA A 276 -18.04 -1.66 -9.91
C ALA A 276 -18.59 -1.07 -8.60
N VAL A 277 -17.70 -0.50 -7.80
CA VAL A 277 -18.03 0.08 -6.50
C VAL A 277 -17.70 1.57 -6.50
N ARG A 278 -18.64 2.39 -6.07
CA ARG A 278 -18.41 3.81 -5.77
C ARG A 278 -18.64 4.05 -4.28
N SER A 279 -17.65 4.61 -3.62
CA SER A 279 -17.81 5.02 -2.22
C SER A 279 -18.65 6.30 -2.15
N ILE A 280 -19.74 6.24 -1.38
CA ILE A 280 -20.55 7.40 -0.99
C ILE A 280 -20.69 7.31 0.52
N THR A 281 -20.35 8.37 1.22
CA THR A 281 -20.45 8.40 2.69
C THR A 281 -21.42 9.49 3.09
N ASP A 282 -22.56 9.07 3.64
CA ASP A 282 -23.50 9.95 4.32
C ASP A 282 -23.39 9.69 5.83
N VAL A 283 -23.37 10.76 6.61
CA VAL A 283 -23.40 10.68 8.07
C VAL A 283 -24.78 11.11 8.53
N ILE A 284 -25.51 10.21 9.18
CA ILE A 284 -26.78 10.53 9.84
C ILE A 284 -26.48 10.92 11.28
N ALA A 285 -26.77 12.17 11.64
CA ALA A 285 -26.70 12.63 13.02
C ALA A 285 -28.10 12.70 13.61
N TYR A 286 -28.31 11.99 14.70
CA TYR A 286 -29.55 12.09 15.47
C TYR A 286 -29.45 13.23 16.49
N PRO A 287 -30.57 13.92 16.82
CA PRO A 287 -30.54 15.05 17.76
C PRO A 287 -29.85 14.73 19.11
N GLU A 288 -30.03 13.52 19.60
CA GLU A 288 -29.46 13.07 20.88
C GLU A 288 -27.93 12.91 20.83
N SER A 289 -27.35 12.72 19.64
CA SER A 289 -25.90 12.53 19.45
C SER A 289 -25.19 13.75 18.87
N LEU A 290 -25.90 14.82 18.50
CA LEU A 290 -25.31 16.02 17.93
C LEU A 290 -24.27 16.69 18.84
N SER A 291 -24.49 16.67 20.15
CA SER A 291 -23.55 17.21 21.13
C SER A 291 -22.23 16.44 21.17
N ASN A 292 -22.22 15.15 20.81
CA ASN A 292 -21.04 14.31 20.75
C ASN A 292 -20.28 14.43 19.43
N LEU A 293 -20.91 14.97 18.38
CA LEU A 293 -20.31 15.19 17.09
C LEU A 293 -19.68 16.58 16.93
N LEU A 294 -20.05 17.53 17.79
CA LEU A 294 -19.59 18.92 17.76
C LEU A 294 -18.47 19.22 18.78
N ASN A 295 -18.09 18.24 19.60
CA ASN A 295 -16.95 18.26 20.51
C ASN A 295 -15.87 17.31 20.00
#